data_a8582fd593fbffb52a3d99f3e5d774a8
#
_entry.id   a8582fd593fbffb52a3d99f3e5d774a8
#
_cell.length_a   1.000
_cell.length_b   1.000
_cell.length_c   1.000
_cell.angle_alpha   90.00
_cell.angle_beta   90.00
_cell.angle_gamma   90.00
#
_symmetry.space_group_name_H-M   'P 1'
#
loop_
_entity.id
_entity.type
_entity.pdbx_description
1 polymer ?
#
loop_
_entity_poly.entity_id
_entity_poly.type
_entity_poly.pdbx_seq_one_letter_code
_entity_poly.pdbx_strand_id
1 'polypeptide(L)'
;DSTKPVDERLSDIPDSDEYLTLKELCDELSISTATGRNWIKLGKITPEYTEKKTPYFSKKYMKSLHAELQSGKNKALKSRRNKKFVSGNSLYNSYVSEQCKNIPALQRLLASASDNNLVLDISTIQLLVADCAFLVNELSIGEYDCLISDLIDDTDSAISFCKENPLLFNMEYIYEADEDVLGLIYISCKNIGNRKATGSYYTSTKVVKNLISRLSFQEPVKVLDPCCGTGNFLLQLPDVLPFDSIYGNDIDAASVKITRLNMALKYNV
;
A
#
# COMPACT_ATOMS: atom_id res chain seq x y z
N ASP A 1 -56.54 -21.92 -17.35
CA ASP A 1 -55.84 -22.66 -18.43
C ASP A 1 -54.92 -21.72 -19.17
N SER A 2 -53.67 -21.70 -18.82
CA SER A 2 -52.56 -21.32 -19.70
C SER A 2 -51.28 -21.76 -19.08
N THR A 3 -50.91 -22.99 -19.33
CA THR A 3 -49.57 -23.52 -19.17
C THR A 3 -48.66 -22.91 -20.21
N LYS A 4 -47.78 -21.96 -19.83
CA LYS A 4 -46.61 -21.58 -20.63
C LYS A 4 -45.59 -22.72 -20.61
N PRO A 5 -44.87 -22.99 -21.72
CA PRO A 5 -43.90 -24.07 -21.81
C PRO A 5 -42.72 -23.83 -20.86
N VAL A 6 -42.21 -24.94 -20.32
CA VAL A 6 -41.08 -24.97 -19.37
C VAL A 6 -39.77 -24.42 -19.94
N ASP A 7 -39.64 -24.32 -21.29
CA ASP A 7 -38.43 -23.93 -22.00
C ASP A 7 -38.15 -22.40 -22.00
N GLU A 8 -39.15 -21.56 -21.70
CA GLU A 8 -38.93 -20.10 -21.64
C GLU A 8 -38.41 -19.59 -20.30
N ARG A 9 -38.29 -20.46 -19.30
CA ARG A 9 -37.72 -20.09 -17.97
C ARG A 9 -36.22 -20.33 -17.81
N LEU A 10 -35.57 -20.92 -18.80
CA LEU A 10 -34.13 -21.21 -18.77
C LEU A 10 -33.27 -20.16 -19.47
N SER A 11 -33.90 -19.17 -20.16
CA SER A 11 -33.17 -18.11 -20.88
C SER A 11 -32.79 -16.89 -20.04
N ASP A 12 -33.20 -16.81 -18.77
CA ASP A 12 -32.97 -15.67 -17.89
C ASP A 12 -31.95 -15.93 -16.75
N ILE A 13 -31.21 -17.04 -16.82
CA ILE A 13 -30.07 -17.23 -15.90
C ILE A 13 -28.90 -16.49 -16.51
N PRO A 14 -28.45 -15.37 -15.89
CA PRO A 14 -27.27 -14.66 -16.35
C PRO A 14 -26.07 -15.61 -16.37
N ASP A 15 -25.21 -15.47 -17.37
CA ASP A 15 -24.00 -16.27 -17.52
C ASP A 15 -23.22 -16.28 -16.18
N SER A 16 -22.97 -17.46 -15.64
CA SER A 16 -22.35 -17.64 -14.32
C SER A 16 -20.97 -16.96 -14.22
N ASP A 17 -20.33 -16.70 -15.38
CA ASP A 17 -19.03 -16.05 -15.45
C ASP A 17 -19.10 -14.52 -15.28
N GLU A 18 -20.28 -13.90 -15.35
CA GLU A 18 -20.46 -12.45 -15.17
C GLU A 18 -20.84 -12.04 -13.75
N TYR A 19 -21.21 -12.97 -12.88
CA TYR A 19 -21.73 -12.68 -11.55
C TYR A 19 -20.88 -13.31 -10.45
N LEU A 20 -20.82 -12.63 -9.32
CA LEU A 20 -20.13 -13.02 -8.09
C LEU A 20 -21.15 -13.29 -6.99
N THR A 21 -20.95 -14.33 -6.22
CA THR A 21 -21.65 -14.54 -4.96
C THR A 21 -21.18 -13.51 -3.92
N LEU A 22 -21.93 -13.36 -2.83
CA LEU A 22 -21.49 -12.50 -1.71
C LEU A 22 -20.11 -12.90 -1.17
N LYS A 23 -19.79 -14.19 -1.18
CA LYS A 23 -18.49 -14.66 -0.71
C LYS A 23 -17.37 -14.17 -1.63
N GLU A 24 -17.51 -14.39 -2.93
CA GLU A 24 -16.55 -13.95 -3.93
C GLU A 24 -16.39 -12.42 -3.95
N LEU A 25 -17.51 -11.67 -3.87
CA LEU A 25 -17.48 -10.22 -3.71
C LEU A 25 -16.68 -9.79 -2.47
N CYS A 26 -16.89 -10.49 -1.34
CA CYS A 26 -16.18 -10.17 -0.10
C CYS A 26 -14.69 -10.50 -0.19
N ASP A 27 -14.34 -11.60 -0.85
CA ASP A 27 -12.95 -12.01 -1.06
C ASP A 27 -12.23 -10.97 -1.95
N GLU A 28 -12.83 -10.54 -3.07
CA GLU A 28 -12.33 -9.48 -3.94
C GLU A 28 -12.16 -8.13 -3.22
N LEU A 29 -13.10 -7.79 -2.35
CA LEU A 29 -13.04 -6.56 -1.54
C LEU A 29 -12.18 -6.72 -0.28
N SER A 30 -11.58 -7.89 -0.04
CA SER A 30 -10.82 -8.21 1.18
C SER A 30 -11.60 -7.93 2.47
N ILE A 31 -12.90 -8.28 2.50
CA ILE A 31 -13.77 -8.16 3.68
C ILE A 31 -14.30 -9.51 4.15
N SER A 32 -14.73 -9.56 5.42
CA SER A 32 -15.43 -10.73 5.90
C SER A 32 -16.85 -10.81 5.30
N THR A 33 -17.33 -12.04 5.06
CA THR A 33 -18.74 -12.26 4.65
C THR A 33 -19.75 -11.73 5.66
N ALA A 34 -19.37 -11.68 6.95
CA ALA A 34 -20.20 -11.04 7.98
C ALA A 34 -20.36 -9.53 7.74
N THR A 35 -19.29 -8.86 7.30
CA THR A 35 -19.32 -7.44 6.89
C THR A 35 -20.20 -7.26 5.67
N GLY A 36 -20.05 -8.11 4.65
CA GLY A 36 -20.88 -8.06 3.44
C GLY A 36 -22.36 -8.24 3.74
N ARG A 37 -22.75 -9.22 4.57
CA ARG A 37 -24.13 -9.42 5.02
C ARG A 37 -24.68 -8.19 5.73
N ASN A 38 -23.88 -7.58 6.61
CA ASN A 38 -24.29 -6.36 7.30
C ASN A 38 -24.49 -5.20 6.34
N TRP A 39 -23.68 -5.08 5.31
CA TRP A 39 -23.84 -4.06 4.27
C TRP A 39 -25.11 -4.24 3.46
N ILE A 40 -25.47 -5.47 3.10
CA ILE A 40 -26.76 -5.77 2.46
C ILE A 40 -27.90 -5.37 3.41
N LYS A 41 -27.85 -5.81 4.68
CA LYS A 41 -28.87 -5.50 5.69
C LYS A 41 -29.08 -3.99 5.89
N LEU A 42 -28.02 -3.21 5.78
CA LEU A 42 -28.05 -1.76 5.93
C LEU A 42 -28.33 -1.02 4.61
N GLY A 43 -28.62 -1.72 3.52
CA GLY A 43 -28.84 -1.13 2.19
C GLY A 43 -27.63 -0.41 1.61
N LYS A 44 -26.43 -0.74 2.06
CA LYS A 44 -25.18 -0.11 1.59
C LYS A 44 -24.66 -0.72 0.29
N ILE A 45 -24.95 -1.99 0.08
CA ILE A 45 -24.78 -2.71 -1.18
C ILE A 45 -26.08 -3.45 -1.48
N THR A 46 -26.43 -3.50 -2.75
CA THR A 46 -27.66 -4.14 -3.21
C THR A 46 -27.31 -5.22 -4.20
N PRO A 47 -27.68 -6.48 -3.95
CA PRO A 47 -27.51 -7.54 -4.93
C PRO A 47 -28.38 -7.25 -6.16
N GLU A 48 -27.88 -7.58 -7.33
CA GLU A 48 -28.65 -7.42 -8.59
C GLU A 48 -29.76 -8.45 -8.71
N TYR A 49 -29.48 -9.68 -8.21
CA TYR A 49 -30.52 -10.70 -8.04
C TYR A 49 -30.17 -11.65 -6.88
N THR A 50 -31.15 -12.46 -6.53
CA THR A 50 -30.98 -13.47 -5.45
C THR A 50 -31.55 -14.80 -5.94
N GLU A 51 -30.73 -15.84 -5.90
CA GLU A 51 -31.16 -17.21 -6.22
C GLU A 51 -30.98 -18.11 -5.01
N LYS A 52 -32.02 -18.88 -4.64
CA LYS A 52 -32.00 -19.79 -3.47
C LYS A 52 -31.43 -19.18 -2.19
N LYS A 53 -31.75 -17.88 -1.94
CA LYS A 53 -31.24 -17.06 -0.83
C LYS A 53 -29.78 -16.62 -0.96
N THR A 54 -29.10 -16.91 -2.06
CA THR A 54 -27.75 -16.44 -2.34
C THR A 54 -27.82 -15.14 -3.14
N PRO A 55 -27.27 -14.03 -2.63
CA PRO A 55 -27.21 -12.77 -3.35
C PRO A 55 -26.08 -12.79 -4.36
N TYR A 56 -26.33 -12.23 -5.56
CA TYR A 56 -25.41 -12.13 -6.66
C TYR A 56 -25.19 -10.69 -7.08
N PHE A 57 -23.93 -10.40 -7.50
CA PHE A 57 -23.44 -9.07 -7.88
C PHE A 57 -22.69 -9.20 -9.20
N SER A 58 -22.91 -8.33 -10.18
CA SER A 58 -22.15 -8.37 -11.42
C SER A 58 -20.68 -7.97 -11.18
N LYS A 59 -19.79 -8.50 -11.99
CA LYS A 59 -18.38 -8.08 -12.01
C LYS A 59 -18.23 -6.58 -12.29
N LYS A 60 -19.14 -6.00 -13.06
CA LYS A 60 -19.21 -4.56 -13.32
C LYS A 60 -19.55 -3.78 -12.05
N TYR A 61 -20.57 -4.24 -11.29
CA TYR A 61 -20.92 -3.64 -10.01
C TYR A 61 -19.76 -3.73 -9.01
N MET A 62 -19.09 -4.88 -8.92
CA MET A 62 -17.92 -5.07 -8.06
C MET A 62 -16.79 -4.09 -8.40
N LYS A 63 -16.45 -3.93 -9.70
CA LYS A 63 -15.42 -2.97 -10.13
C LYS A 63 -15.79 -1.53 -9.76
N SER A 64 -17.05 -1.14 -9.96
CA SER A 64 -17.56 0.18 -9.58
C SER A 64 -17.48 0.39 -8.07
N LEU A 65 -17.95 -0.59 -7.29
CA LEU A 65 -17.91 -0.56 -5.84
C LEU A 65 -16.47 -0.48 -5.31
N HIS A 66 -15.57 -1.25 -5.90
CA HIS A 66 -14.15 -1.22 -5.56
C HIS A 66 -13.53 0.16 -5.84
N ALA A 67 -13.82 0.75 -6.99
CA ALA A 67 -13.37 2.10 -7.34
C ALA A 67 -13.97 3.17 -6.41
N GLU A 68 -15.25 3.06 -6.05
CA GLU A 68 -15.89 3.96 -5.08
C GLU A 68 -15.28 3.85 -3.68
N LEU A 69 -14.94 2.63 -3.25
CA LEU A 69 -14.28 2.37 -1.99
C LEU A 69 -12.87 2.96 -1.98
N GLN A 70 -12.11 2.78 -3.05
CA GLN A 70 -10.75 3.29 -3.18
C GLN A 70 -10.74 4.82 -3.26
N SER A 71 -11.64 5.44 -4.03
CA SER A 71 -11.72 6.90 -4.17
C SER A 71 -12.31 7.63 -2.96
N GLY A 72 -12.83 6.90 -1.97
CA GLY A 72 -13.48 7.49 -0.81
C GLY A 72 -14.78 8.23 -1.10
N LYS A 73 -15.33 8.11 -2.30
CA LYS A 73 -16.58 8.79 -2.69
C LYS A 73 -17.80 8.20 -2.01
N ASN A 74 -17.79 6.92 -1.63
CA ASN A 74 -18.94 6.28 -1.00
C ASN A 74 -18.99 6.56 0.52
N LYS A 75 -19.64 7.67 0.88
CA LYS A 75 -19.82 8.09 2.29
C LYS A 75 -20.63 7.08 3.12
N ALA A 76 -21.52 6.30 2.50
CA ALA A 76 -22.35 5.32 3.19
C ALA A 76 -21.55 4.15 3.77
N LEU A 77 -20.41 3.82 3.17
CA LEU A 77 -19.50 2.78 3.64
C LEU A 77 -18.45 3.28 4.64
N LYS A 78 -18.37 4.61 4.85
CA LYS A 78 -17.48 5.26 5.82
C LYS A 78 -18.02 5.21 7.25
N SER A 79 -18.32 4.04 7.81
CA SER A 79 -18.68 3.99 9.22
C SER A 79 -17.45 3.80 10.12
N ARG A 80 -17.49 4.32 11.37
CA ARG A 80 -16.42 4.16 12.37
C ARG A 80 -16.01 2.71 12.62
N ARG A 81 -16.92 1.74 12.38
CA ARG A 81 -16.68 0.31 12.52
C ARG A 81 -16.01 -0.32 11.29
N ASN A 82 -16.08 0.33 10.14
CA ASN A 82 -15.54 -0.15 8.88
C ASN A 82 -14.20 0.54 8.54
N LYS A 83 -13.33 0.73 9.53
CA LYS A 83 -11.98 1.29 9.35
C LYS A 83 -11.13 0.56 8.30
N LYS A 84 -11.52 -0.67 7.90
CA LYS A 84 -10.87 -1.42 6.82
C LYS A 84 -11.10 -0.81 5.43
N PHE A 85 -12.13 0.03 5.26
CA PHE A 85 -12.52 0.68 4.01
C PHE A 85 -12.47 2.20 4.12
N VAL A 86 -11.54 2.71 4.87
CA VAL A 86 -11.09 4.09 4.63
C VAL A 86 -10.38 4.02 3.29
N SER A 87 -11.15 4.22 2.24
CA SER A 87 -10.70 4.27 0.88
C SER A 87 -9.82 5.49 0.68
N GLY A 88 -8.87 5.33 -0.13
CA GLY A 88 -7.87 6.31 -0.46
C GLY A 88 -6.54 5.95 0.19
N ASN A 89 -5.50 6.22 -0.54
CA ASN A 89 -4.18 6.28 0.00
C ASN A 89 -4.16 7.48 0.94
N SER A 90 -3.86 7.27 2.20
CA SER A 90 -3.79 8.36 3.15
C SER A 90 -2.34 8.54 3.54
N LEU A 91 -1.88 9.77 3.44
CA LEU A 91 -0.59 10.15 3.96
C LEU A 91 -0.45 9.67 5.41
N TYR A 92 0.56 8.85 5.66
CA TYR A 92 0.88 8.38 7.02
C TYR A 92 1.86 9.35 7.68
N ASN A 93 1.47 10.62 7.76
CA ASN A 93 2.31 11.72 8.25
C ASN A 93 2.84 11.53 9.67
N SER A 94 2.16 10.73 10.51
CA SER A 94 2.66 10.42 11.84
C SER A 94 3.85 9.43 11.85
N TYR A 95 4.23 8.88 10.70
CA TYR A 95 5.35 7.95 10.57
C TYR A 95 6.70 8.65 10.64
N VAL A 96 6.81 9.79 10.00
CA VAL A 96 8.01 10.65 9.98
C VAL A 96 7.86 11.83 10.94
N SER A 97 8.90 12.64 11.09
CA SER A 97 8.81 13.87 11.88
C SER A 97 7.89 14.90 11.22
N GLU A 98 7.29 15.78 12.02
CA GLU A 98 6.44 16.88 11.51
C GLU A 98 7.21 17.86 10.62
N GLN A 99 8.53 17.89 10.76
CA GLN A 99 9.45 18.73 9.98
C GLN A 99 9.96 18.08 8.71
N CYS A 100 9.58 16.83 8.42
CA CYS A 100 10.01 16.12 7.21
C CYS A 100 9.62 16.93 5.96
N LYS A 101 10.63 17.33 5.20
CA LYS A 101 10.49 18.22 4.04
C LYS A 101 9.81 17.54 2.84
N ASN A 102 9.75 16.22 2.86
CA ASN A 102 9.16 15.41 1.78
C ASN A 102 7.63 15.24 1.91
N ILE A 103 7.02 15.64 3.05
CA ILE A 103 5.57 15.57 3.26
C ILE A 103 4.78 16.26 2.13
N PRO A 104 5.11 17.51 1.70
CA PRO A 104 4.37 18.17 0.63
C PRO A 104 4.46 17.47 -0.73
N ALA A 105 5.62 16.87 -1.06
CA ALA A 105 5.78 16.10 -2.29
C ALA A 105 4.85 14.89 -2.30
N LEU A 106 4.81 14.14 -1.20
CA LEU A 106 3.92 12.99 -1.08
C LEU A 106 2.44 13.35 -1.05
N GLN A 107 2.07 14.50 -0.47
CA GLN A 107 0.71 15.02 -0.55
C GLN A 107 0.29 15.27 -2.00
N ARG A 108 1.17 15.89 -2.81
CA ARG A 108 0.92 16.10 -4.24
C ARG A 108 0.81 14.79 -5.01
N LEU A 109 1.69 13.82 -4.73
CA LEU A 109 1.64 12.48 -5.32
C LEU A 109 0.27 11.82 -5.09
N LEU A 110 -0.17 11.76 -3.83
CA LEU A 110 -1.43 11.13 -3.46
C LEU A 110 -2.64 11.88 -4.04
N ALA A 111 -2.59 13.20 -4.12
CA ALA A 111 -3.61 14.01 -4.76
C ALA A 111 -3.67 13.70 -6.27
N SER A 112 -2.52 13.69 -6.96
CA SER A 112 -2.44 13.36 -8.39
C SER A 112 -2.99 11.95 -8.69
N ALA A 113 -2.64 10.96 -7.87
CA ALA A 113 -3.18 9.61 -8.01
C ALA A 113 -4.72 9.58 -7.82
N SER A 114 -5.23 10.31 -6.82
CA SER A 114 -6.66 10.38 -6.53
C SER A 114 -7.44 11.09 -7.64
N ASP A 115 -6.95 12.23 -8.11
CA ASP A 115 -7.61 13.07 -9.12
C ASP A 115 -7.70 12.36 -10.47
N ASN A 116 -6.71 11.52 -10.79
CA ASN A 116 -6.68 10.70 -12.00
C ASN A 116 -7.30 9.30 -11.80
N ASN A 117 -7.89 9.00 -10.63
CA ASN A 117 -8.47 7.71 -10.28
C ASN A 117 -7.50 6.52 -10.47
N LEU A 118 -6.22 6.74 -10.27
CA LEU A 118 -5.20 5.71 -10.43
C LEU A 118 -5.22 4.74 -9.23
N VAL A 119 -5.13 3.46 -9.55
CA VAL A 119 -4.98 2.40 -8.55
C VAL A 119 -3.49 2.17 -8.35
N LEU A 120 -3.00 2.45 -7.14
CA LEU A 120 -1.62 2.18 -6.77
C LEU A 120 -1.52 0.71 -6.31
N ASP A 121 -1.24 -0.18 -7.24
CA ASP A 121 -0.89 -1.57 -6.94
C ASP A 121 0.55 -1.67 -6.42
N ILE A 122 0.98 -2.87 -6.07
CA ILE A 122 2.30 -3.06 -5.46
C ILE A 122 3.44 -2.69 -6.43
N SER A 123 3.31 -3.01 -7.71
CA SER A 123 4.31 -2.70 -8.73
C SER A 123 4.42 -1.19 -8.95
N THR A 124 3.29 -0.49 -9.03
CA THR A 124 3.27 0.99 -9.08
C THR A 124 3.91 1.60 -7.85
N ILE A 125 3.63 1.09 -6.64
CA ILE A 125 4.21 1.60 -5.39
C ILE A 125 5.73 1.39 -5.38
N GLN A 126 6.20 0.22 -5.80
CA GLN A 126 7.63 -0.06 -5.91
C GLN A 126 8.32 0.89 -6.89
N LEU A 127 7.67 1.19 -8.02
CA LEU A 127 8.19 2.14 -9.00
C LEU A 127 8.26 3.57 -8.45
N LEU A 128 7.24 4.01 -7.70
CA LEU A 128 7.28 5.33 -7.02
C LEU A 128 8.37 5.42 -5.96
N VAL A 129 8.63 4.32 -5.24
CA VAL A 129 9.75 4.25 -4.29
C VAL A 129 11.08 4.27 -5.03
N ALA A 130 11.21 3.58 -6.17
CA ALA A 130 12.41 3.58 -6.99
C ALA A 130 12.72 4.98 -7.54
N ASP A 131 11.71 5.71 -8.02
CA ASP A 131 11.84 7.11 -8.46
C ASP A 131 12.33 8.01 -7.33
N CYS A 132 11.72 7.94 -6.15
CA CYS A 132 12.20 8.68 -4.99
C CYS A 132 13.63 8.28 -4.60
N ALA A 133 13.94 6.99 -4.58
CA ALA A 133 15.28 6.50 -4.26
C ALA A 133 16.34 7.04 -5.22
N PHE A 134 16.01 7.11 -6.50
CA PHE A 134 16.88 7.72 -7.50
C PHE A 134 17.10 9.22 -7.24
N LEU A 135 16.02 9.96 -6.96
CA LEU A 135 16.09 11.41 -6.75
C LEU A 135 16.82 11.82 -5.46
N VAL A 136 16.71 11.01 -4.39
CA VAL A 136 17.39 11.29 -3.11
C VAL A 136 18.85 10.80 -3.07
N ASN A 137 19.36 10.17 -4.12
CA ASN A 137 20.73 9.67 -4.19
C ASN A 137 21.74 10.79 -4.47
N GLU A 138 21.75 11.81 -3.63
CA GLU A 138 22.71 12.92 -3.72
C GLU A 138 24.15 12.48 -3.46
N LEU A 139 24.35 11.33 -2.81
CA LEU A 139 25.67 10.79 -2.44
C LEU A 139 26.35 10.04 -3.59
N SER A 140 25.65 9.80 -4.71
CA SER A 140 26.15 9.10 -5.91
C SER A 140 26.82 7.75 -5.58
N ILE A 141 26.16 6.94 -4.77
CA ILE A 141 26.64 5.62 -4.33
C ILE A 141 26.65 4.68 -5.55
N GLY A 142 27.83 4.13 -5.90
CA GLY A 142 28.05 3.42 -7.17
C GLY A 142 27.21 2.14 -7.36
N GLU A 143 26.90 1.40 -6.30
CA GLU A 143 26.08 0.17 -6.37
C GLU A 143 24.59 0.43 -6.11
N TYR A 144 24.21 1.64 -5.81
CA TYR A 144 22.85 2.00 -5.42
C TYR A 144 21.83 1.78 -6.56
N ASP A 145 22.23 2.00 -7.80
CA ASP A 145 21.38 1.78 -8.97
C ASP A 145 20.94 0.33 -9.11
N CYS A 146 21.81 -0.62 -8.72
CA CYS A 146 21.44 -2.04 -8.67
C CYS A 146 20.35 -2.30 -7.63
N LEU A 147 20.41 -1.65 -6.45
CA LEU A 147 19.41 -1.79 -5.41
C LEU A 147 18.07 -1.15 -5.83
N ILE A 148 18.11 -0.04 -6.56
CA ILE A 148 16.91 0.60 -7.13
C ILE A 148 16.28 -0.34 -8.16
N SER A 149 17.09 -0.92 -9.05
CA SER A 149 16.62 -1.85 -10.07
C SER A 149 15.97 -3.10 -9.49
N ASP A 150 16.41 -3.56 -8.33
CA ASP A 150 15.80 -4.67 -7.59
C ASP A 150 14.31 -4.43 -7.22
N LEU A 151 13.87 -3.18 -7.15
CA LEU A 151 12.46 -2.84 -6.90
C LEU A 151 11.58 -3.00 -8.14
N ILE A 152 12.17 -3.05 -9.33
CA ILE A 152 11.46 -3.02 -10.60
C ILE A 152 11.47 -4.43 -11.19
N ASP A 153 10.29 -5.07 -11.20
CA ASP A 153 10.17 -6.45 -11.70
C ASP A 153 10.20 -6.52 -13.24
N ASP A 154 9.69 -5.50 -13.93
CA ASP A 154 9.65 -5.38 -15.40
C ASP A 154 9.95 -3.95 -15.84
N THR A 155 11.15 -3.74 -16.38
CA THR A 155 11.64 -2.42 -16.78
C THR A 155 10.84 -1.82 -17.95
N ASP A 156 10.43 -2.63 -18.92
CA ASP A 156 9.71 -2.13 -20.10
C ASP A 156 8.31 -1.64 -19.72
N SER A 157 7.60 -2.41 -18.89
CA SER A 157 6.32 -2.00 -18.32
C SER A 157 6.46 -0.77 -17.44
N ALA A 158 7.52 -0.67 -16.64
CA ALA A 158 7.81 0.49 -15.79
C ALA A 158 8.00 1.77 -16.62
N ILE A 159 8.82 1.70 -17.69
CA ILE A 159 9.05 2.83 -18.60
C ILE A 159 7.74 3.28 -19.27
N SER A 160 6.91 2.33 -19.73
CA SER A 160 5.63 2.64 -20.35
C SER A 160 4.70 3.33 -19.36
N PHE A 161 4.60 2.81 -18.14
CA PHE A 161 3.78 3.38 -17.06
C PHE A 161 4.22 4.81 -16.69
N CYS A 162 5.51 5.07 -16.58
CA CYS A 162 6.03 6.43 -16.29
C CYS A 162 5.65 7.42 -17.40
N LYS A 163 5.75 7.01 -18.67
CA LYS A 163 5.37 7.85 -19.82
C LYS A 163 3.88 8.17 -19.85
N GLU A 164 3.05 7.22 -19.47
CA GLU A 164 1.58 7.37 -19.41
C GLU A 164 1.11 8.20 -18.21
N ASN A 165 1.88 8.21 -17.14
CA ASN A 165 1.51 8.85 -15.86
C ASN A 165 2.57 9.85 -15.35
N PRO A 166 3.01 10.82 -16.17
CA PRO A 166 4.13 11.70 -15.82
C PRO A 166 3.86 12.53 -14.55
N LEU A 167 2.61 12.78 -14.20
CA LEU A 167 2.25 13.54 -12.99
C LEU A 167 2.59 12.82 -11.68
N LEU A 168 2.79 11.49 -11.69
CA LEU A 168 3.21 10.73 -10.52
C LEU A 168 4.72 10.80 -10.30
N PHE A 169 5.49 11.08 -11.36
CA PHE A 169 6.95 11.07 -11.39
C PHE A 169 7.56 12.48 -11.51
N ASN A 170 6.78 13.51 -11.20
CA ASN A 170 7.23 14.91 -11.20
C ASN A 170 7.25 15.47 -9.77
N MET A 171 7.78 14.69 -8.84
CA MET A 171 7.93 15.10 -7.45
C MET A 171 9.38 15.48 -7.17
N GLU A 172 9.56 16.48 -6.31
CA GLU A 172 10.85 16.86 -5.80
C GLU A 172 11.05 16.23 -4.44
N TYR A 173 11.98 15.27 -4.35
CA TYR A 173 12.36 14.63 -3.11
C TYR A 173 13.77 15.07 -2.71
N ILE A 174 13.99 15.18 -1.41
CA ILE A 174 15.30 15.49 -0.83
C ILE A 174 15.71 14.43 0.18
N TYR A 175 16.98 14.14 0.24
CA TYR A 175 17.52 13.24 1.24
C TYR A 175 17.43 13.85 2.65
N GLU A 176 16.95 13.08 3.60
CA GLU A 176 16.86 13.43 5.03
C GLU A 176 17.38 12.22 5.82
N ALA A 177 18.60 12.33 6.37
CA ALA A 177 19.35 11.20 6.93
C ALA A 177 18.60 10.34 7.96
N ASP A 178 17.76 10.97 8.78
CA ASP A 178 17.05 10.31 9.87
C ASP A 178 15.57 10.03 9.57
N GLU A 179 15.13 10.28 8.34
CA GLU A 179 13.74 10.11 7.94
C GLU A 179 13.61 8.99 6.90
N ASP A 180 12.74 8.03 7.18
CA ASP A 180 12.42 6.96 6.25
C ASP A 180 11.43 7.45 5.17
N VAL A 181 11.94 8.25 4.23
CA VAL A 181 11.13 8.82 3.15
C VAL A 181 10.64 7.74 2.19
N LEU A 182 11.50 6.76 1.87
CA LEU A 182 11.14 5.64 1.00
C LEU A 182 10.01 4.80 1.63
N GLY A 183 10.12 4.52 2.92
CA GLY A 183 9.08 3.84 3.69
C GLY A 183 7.81 4.67 3.79
N LEU A 184 7.91 5.99 3.94
CA LEU A 184 6.75 6.89 3.97
C LEU A 184 5.92 6.78 2.69
N ILE A 185 6.57 6.76 1.51
CA ILE A 185 5.90 6.56 0.21
C ILE A 185 5.24 5.18 0.19
N TYR A 186 6.02 4.13 0.48
CA TYR A 186 5.54 2.76 0.48
C TYR A 186 4.30 2.55 1.34
N ILE A 187 4.34 3.05 2.58
CA ILE A 187 3.26 2.92 3.54
C ILE A 187 2.03 3.75 3.14
N SER A 188 2.24 4.99 2.68
CA SER A 188 1.16 5.91 2.34
C SER A 188 0.44 5.51 1.07
N CYS A 189 1.16 4.95 0.10
CA CYS A 189 0.59 4.45 -1.16
C CYS A 189 -0.09 3.09 -1.01
N LYS A 190 0.23 2.30 0.03
CA LYS A 190 -0.51 1.07 0.33
C LYS A 190 -1.95 1.37 0.77
N ASN A 191 -2.89 0.61 0.24
CA ASN A 191 -4.28 0.68 0.70
C ASN A 191 -4.36 0.35 2.20
N ILE A 192 -5.09 1.17 2.96
CA ILE A 192 -5.27 1.02 4.42
C ILE A 192 -5.87 -0.35 4.77
N GLY A 193 -6.74 -0.89 3.92
CA GLY A 193 -7.31 -2.23 4.06
C GLY A 193 -6.23 -3.31 3.99
N ASN A 194 -5.33 -3.22 3.03
CA ASN A 194 -4.23 -4.17 2.85
C ASN A 194 -3.23 -4.09 4.02
N ARG A 195 -2.89 -2.89 4.49
CA ARG A 195 -2.02 -2.70 5.68
C ARG A 195 -2.55 -3.43 6.91
N LYS A 196 -3.88 -3.37 7.13
CA LYS A 196 -4.52 -4.05 8.27
C LYS A 196 -4.66 -5.55 8.07
N ALA A 197 -4.87 -6.01 6.84
CA ALA A 197 -4.98 -7.42 6.51
C ALA A 197 -3.64 -8.16 6.70
N THR A 198 -2.52 -7.49 6.38
CA THR A 198 -1.17 -8.03 6.57
C THR A 198 -0.63 -7.84 8.00
N GLY A 199 -1.39 -7.17 8.89
CA GLY A 199 -0.93 -6.88 10.25
C GLY A 199 0.27 -5.96 10.31
N SER A 200 0.54 -5.21 9.24
CA SER A 200 1.70 -4.32 9.17
C SER A 200 1.45 -3.07 10.01
N TYR A 201 2.18 -2.97 11.11
CA TYR A 201 2.22 -1.79 11.97
C TYR A 201 3.58 -1.11 11.82
N TYR A 202 3.56 0.18 11.60
CA TYR A 202 4.76 0.98 11.41
C TYR A 202 4.93 1.94 12.59
N THR A 203 6.10 1.89 13.22
CA THR A 203 6.41 2.73 14.36
C THR A 203 6.98 4.06 13.89
N SER A 204 6.46 5.17 14.42
CA SER A 204 6.90 6.50 14.02
C SER A 204 8.36 6.78 14.41
N THR A 205 9.06 7.55 13.57
CA THR A 205 10.44 8.00 13.82
C THR A 205 10.61 8.60 15.20
N LYS A 206 9.67 9.41 15.69
CA LYS A 206 9.70 9.99 17.03
C LYS A 206 9.75 8.94 18.15
N VAL A 207 8.94 7.90 18.03
CA VAL A 207 8.91 6.80 19.01
C VAL A 207 10.19 5.99 18.93
N VAL A 208 10.65 5.68 17.71
CA VAL A 208 11.88 4.91 17.48
C VAL A 208 13.08 5.66 18.06
N LYS A 209 13.25 6.95 17.75
CA LYS A 209 14.32 7.79 18.31
C LYS A 209 14.33 7.76 19.85
N ASN A 210 13.16 7.86 20.47
CA ASN A 210 13.05 7.80 21.93
C ASN A 210 13.45 6.44 22.49
N LEU A 211 13.13 5.35 21.81
CA LEU A 211 13.52 4.00 22.23
C LEU A 211 15.02 3.78 22.07
N ILE A 212 15.58 4.08 20.90
CA ILE A 212 17.00 3.89 20.60
C ILE A 212 17.89 4.75 21.51
N SER A 213 17.49 6.00 21.81
CA SER A 213 18.25 6.89 22.69
C SER A 213 18.42 6.38 24.15
N ARG A 214 17.63 5.36 24.54
CA ARG A 214 17.74 4.72 25.86
C ARG A 214 18.66 3.50 25.86
N LEU A 215 19.11 3.07 24.69
CA LEU A 215 20.01 1.93 24.56
C LEU A 215 21.48 2.41 24.64
N SER A 216 22.31 1.57 25.25
CA SER A 216 23.74 1.76 25.25
C SER A 216 24.38 0.66 24.40
N PHE A 217 25.08 1.06 23.35
CA PHE A 217 25.78 0.14 22.47
C PHE A 217 27.25 0.09 22.90
N GLN A 218 27.73 -1.11 23.23
CA GLN A 218 29.14 -1.37 23.62
C GLN A 218 29.72 -2.36 22.62
N GLU A 219 30.79 -1.98 21.95
CA GLU A 219 31.48 -2.84 21.00
C GLU A 219 32.18 -4.05 21.71
N PRO A 220 32.19 -5.23 21.08
CA PRO A 220 31.54 -5.57 19.81
C PRO A 220 30.06 -5.89 19.99
N VAL A 221 29.19 -5.32 19.16
CA VAL A 221 27.73 -5.55 19.19
C VAL A 221 27.22 -5.94 17.82
N LYS A 222 26.23 -6.84 17.78
CA LYS A 222 25.42 -7.14 16.61
C LYS A 222 23.97 -6.78 16.92
N VAL A 223 23.34 -6.09 15.98
CA VAL A 223 21.94 -5.65 16.08
C VAL A 223 21.10 -6.39 15.05
N LEU A 224 20.00 -6.97 15.47
CA LEU A 224 19.01 -7.60 14.60
C LEU A 224 17.65 -6.99 14.85
N ASP A 225 17.03 -6.46 13.80
CA ASP A 225 15.60 -6.17 13.77
C ASP A 225 14.87 -7.29 13.02
N PRO A 226 14.15 -8.18 13.72
CA PRO A 226 13.49 -9.35 13.10
C PRO A 226 12.21 -9.00 12.34
N CYS A 227 11.71 -7.77 12.43
CA CYS A 227 10.52 -7.24 11.76
C CYS A 227 10.79 -5.82 11.27
N CYS A 228 11.86 -5.63 10.49
CA CYS A 228 12.44 -4.33 10.20
C CYS A 228 11.54 -3.41 9.37
N GLY A 229 10.50 -3.94 8.71
CA GLY A 229 9.68 -3.17 7.80
C GLY A 229 10.53 -2.49 6.74
N THR A 230 10.41 -1.19 6.59
CA THR A 230 11.22 -0.36 5.67
C THR A 230 12.50 0.18 6.31
N GLY A 231 12.82 -0.25 7.53
CA GLY A 231 14.10 0.01 8.19
C GLY A 231 14.13 1.19 9.15
N ASN A 232 12.99 1.73 9.58
CA ASN A 232 12.98 2.93 10.43
C ASN A 232 13.76 2.77 11.75
N PHE A 233 13.70 1.58 12.40
CA PHE A 233 14.53 1.32 13.59
C PHE A 233 16.02 1.30 13.26
N LEU A 234 16.39 0.69 12.14
CA LEU A 234 17.79 0.59 11.72
C LEU A 234 18.37 1.94 11.32
N LEU A 235 17.55 2.82 10.74
CA LEU A 235 17.93 4.20 10.42
C LEU A 235 18.27 5.03 11.67
N GLN A 236 17.65 4.74 12.81
CA GLN A 236 17.86 5.49 14.05
C GLN A 236 19.02 4.95 14.88
N LEU A 237 19.70 3.87 14.44
CA LEU A 237 20.89 3.36 15.12
C LEU A 237 22.02 4.38 15.03
N PRO A 238 22.89 4.47 16.06
CA PRO A 238 24.04 5.36 16.04
C PRO A 238 25.00 5.05 14.87
N ASP A 239 25.51 6.09 14.21
CA ASP A 239 26.41 5.97 13.05
C ASP A 239 27.75 5.30 13.40
N VAL A 240 28.09 5.23 14.68
CA VAL A 240 29.30 4.55 15.19
C VAL A 240 29.22 3.03 15.02
N LEU A 241 28.02 2.46 14.87
CA LEU A 241 27.85 1.01 14.67
C LEU A 241 28.32 0.62 13.26
N PRO A 242 29.22 -0.40 13.14
CA PRO A 242 29.63 -0.88 11.83
C PRO A 242 28.46 -1.44 11.02
N PHE A 243 28.39 -1.14 9.74
CA PHE A 243 27.34 -1.60 8.84
C PHE A 243 27.17 -3.14 8.85
N ASP A 244 28.29 -3.87 8.87
CA ASP A 244 28.32 -5.34 8.92
C ASP A 244 27.85 -5.97 10.24
N SER A 245 27.60 -5.14 11.24
CA SER A 245 27.02 -5.56 12.53
C SER A 245 25.49 -5.45 12.57
N ILE A 246 24.85 -4.91 11.50
CA ILE A 246 23.42 -4.57 11.47
C ILE A 246 22.67 -5.53 10.55
N TYR A 247 21.63 -6.13 11.07
CA TYR A 247 20.81 -7.13 10.37
C TYR A 247 19.33 -6.75 10.45
N GLY A 248 18.62 -6.88 9.34
CA GLY A 248 17.17 -6.71 9.26
C GLY A 248 16.51 -7.92 8.61
N ASN A 249 15.33 -8.29 9.06
CA ASN A 249 14.49 -9.30 8.45
C ASN A 249 13.04 -8.83 8.46
N ASP A 250 12.27 -9.15 7.44
CA ASP A 250 10.83 -8.94 7.39
C ASP A 250 10.19 -9.98 6.46
N ILE A 251 8.90 -10.27 6.68
CA ILE A 251 8.12 -11.14 5.79
C ILE A 251 7.78 -10.47 4.46
N ASP A 252 7.72 -9.13 4.45
CA ASP A 252 7.45 -8.32 3.27
C ASP A 252 8.75 -8.07 2.49
N ALA A 253 8.96 -8.83 1.42
CA ALA A 253 10.17 -8.73 0.60
C ALA A 253 10.41 -7.32 0.03
N ALA A 254 9.35 -6.58 -0.33
CA ALA A 254 9.48 -5.20 -0.81
C ALA A 254 9.98 -4.27 0.31
N SER A 255 9.50 -4.45 1.53
CA SER A 255 9.99 -3.72 2.70
C SER A 255 11.48 -3.97 2.95
N VAL A 256 11.96 -5.23 2.81
CA VAL A 256 13.38 -5.56 2.95
C VAL A 256 14.23 -4.88 1.87
N LYS A 257 13.77 -4.84 0.62
CA LYS A 257 14.45 -4.12 -0.47
C LYS A 257 14.57 -2.62 -0.15
N ILE A 258 13.50 -2.02 0.39
CA ILE A 258 13.50 -0.61 0.82
C ILE A 258 14.45 -0.40 2.00
N THR A 259 14.48 -1.31 2.97
CA THR A 259 15.45 -1.26 4.08
C THR A 259 16.90 -1.24 3.55
N ARG A 260 17.22 -2.09 2.56
CA ARG A 260 18.56 -2.10 1.96
C ARG A 260 18.91 -0.76 1.33
N LEU A 261 17.99 -0.12 0.60
CA LEU A 261 18.17 1.23 0.05
C LEU A 261 18.41 2.27 1.13
N ASN A 262 17.60 2.28 2.18
CA ASN A 262 17.74 3.19 3.31
C ASN A 262 19.10 3.02 4.02
N MET A 263 19.54 1.78 4.20
CA MET A 263 20.80 1.49 4.86
C MET A 263 22.00 1.85 3.96
N ALA A 264 21.89 1.63 2.65
CA ALA A 264 22.93 2.05 1.69
C ALA A 264 23.10 3.58 1.70
N LEU A 265 22.01 4.34 1.70
CA LEU A 265 22.05 5.81 1.82
C LEU A 265 22.66 6.26 3.15
N LYS A 266 22.30 5.63 4.26
CA LYS A 266 22.79 5.97 5.59
C LYS A 266 24.29 5.75 5.73
N TYR A 267 24.77 4.61 5.26
CA TYR A 267 26.18 4.19 5.45
C TYR A 267 27.08 4.47 4.24
N ASN A 268 26.51 4.99 3.16
CA ASN A 268 27.21 5.29 1.92
C ASN A 268 27.96 4.07 1.34
N VAL A 269 27.23 2.94 1.24
CA VAL A 269 27.74 1.62 0.82
C VAL A 269 26.94 1.02 -0.33
#